data_f921946e3b5042b7c0289db781e278ab
#
_entry.id   f921946e3b5042b7c0289db781e278ab
#
_cell.length_a   1.000
_cell.length_b   1.000
_cell.length_c   1.000
_cell.angle_alpha   90.00
_cell.angle_beta   90.00
_cell.angle_gamma   90.00
#
_symmetry.space_group_name_H-M   'P 1'
#
loop_
_entity.id
_entity.type
_entity.pdbx_description
1 polymer ?
#
loop_
_entity_poly.entity_id
_entity_poly.type
_entity_poly.pdbx_seq_one_letter_code
_entity_poly.pdbx_strand_id
1 'polypeptide(L)'
;MAQDERLVVILVAMAANVALAVIKFGAFLLTGSPSMLAETYHSISDTGNQVLLLVGMFYSRKQADDLHPFGYGKASFFYAFLVSVLLFGIAGWESLKHGMDALRRGAELAGGTVTVLGTTVPAVYLAYVVLLLTIAFDGFSYWRARVALDEETEVRGWRSFREAFQRTSDTPVLAVLTENAVAAAGATIALVAIFVSQVTGNPVFDAIGAVLIGLLLMTFALALGIENKRLLIGEGLSALHQDPLEAIAEDHEGVVDVAEFRTVYFGPDSVLVTADVAFRPDLDTATIDELITEIEAAIREREPLVEKVYIEPEIES
;
A
#
# COMPACT_ATOMS: atom_id res chain seq x y z
N MET A 1 13.73 -13.01 -18.34
CA MET A 1 13.64 -11.63 -18.85
C MET A 1 12.65 -10.78 -18.05
N ALA A 2 11.37 -11.14 -17.93
CA ALA A 2 10.39 -10.32 -17.19
C ALA A 2 10.70 -10.07 -15.70
N GLN A 3 11.46 -10.92 -15.05
CA GLN A 3 11.78 -10.83 -13.62
C GLN A 3 12.94 -9.87 -13.36
N ASP A 4 13.97 -9.89 -14.22
CA ASP A 4 15.10 -8.97 -14.15
C ASP A 4 14.67 -7.53 -14.51
N GLU A 5 13.73 -7.38 -15.46
CA GLU A 5 13.16 -6.08 -15.81
C GLU A 5 12.39 -5.45 -14.65
N ARG A 6 11.59 -6.24 -13.93
CA ARG A 6 10.86 -5.76 -12.72
C ARG A 6 11.82 -5.32 -11.62
N LEU A 7 12.87 -6.08 -11.37
CA LEU A 7 13.88 -5.73 -10.36
C LEU A 7 14.60 -4.42 -10.72
N VAL A 8 14.96 -4.23 -11.99
CA VAL A 8 15.60 -3.00 -12.48
C VAL A 8 14.66 -1.81 -12.28
N VAL A 9 13.39 -1.92 -12.61
CA VAL A 9 12.40 -0.85 -12.40
C VAL A 9 12.31 -0.45 -10.93
N ILE A 10 12.25 -1.43 -10.02
CA ILE A 10 12.19 -1.17 -8.56
C ILE A 10 13.48 -0.48 -8.07
N LEU A 11 14.65 -0.95 -8.52
CA LEU A 11 15.93 -0.35 -8.13
C LEU A 11 16.08 1.08 -8.66
N VAL A 12 15.62 1.37 -9.88
CA VAL A 12 15.61 2.72 -10.44
C VAL A 12 14.67 3.63 -9.66
N ALA A 13 13.48 3.17 -9.32
CA ALA A 13 12.53 3.93 -8.51
C ALA A 13 13.12 4.23 -7.11
N MET A 14 13.75 3.24 -6.48
CA MET A 14 14.42 3.41 -5.19
C MET A 14 15.58 4.41 -5.26
N ALA A 15 16.41 4.36 -6.30
CA ALA A 15 17.49 5.32 -6.50
C ALA A 15 16.95 6.75 -6.71
N ALA A 16 15.84 6.91 -7.43
CA ALA A 16 15.16 8.20 -7.60
C ALA A 16 14.62 8.75 -6.27
N ASN A 17 14.00 7.90 -5.43
CA ASN A 17 13.51 8.31 -4.10
C ASN A 17 14.64 8.69 -3.15
N VAL A 18 15.77 7.98 -3.16
CA VAL A 18 16.98 8.36 -2.40
C VAL A 18 17.48 9.74 -2.86
N ALA A 19 17.55 9.97 -4.17
CA ALA A 19 17.99 11.25 -4.71
C ALA A 19 17.05 12.40 -4.28
N LEU A 20 15.74 12.18 -4.33
CA LEU A 20 14.74 13.14 -3.86
C LEU A 20 14.87 13.42 -2.35
N ALA A 21 15.08 12.39 -1.53
CA ALA A 21 15.29 12.54 -0.09
C ALA A 21 16.54 13.41 0.19
N VAL A 22 17.64 13.18 -0.52
CA VAL A 22 18.88 13.97 -0.40
C VAL A 22 18.64 15.41 -0.82
N ILE A 23 17.93 15.66 -1.91
CA ILE A 23 17.61 17.00 -2.41
C ILE A 23 16.70 17.74 -1.43
N LYS A 24 15.66 17.09 -0.90
CA LYS A 24 14.75 17.67 0.12
C LYS A 24 15.51 17.99 1.41
N PHE A 25 16.38 17.07 1.86
CA PHE A 25 17.24 17.33 3.02
C PHE A 25 18.17 18.51 2.81
N GLY A 26 18.80 18.61 1.63
CA GLY A 26 19.60 19.76 1.25
C GLY A 26 18.81 21.08 1.27
N ALA A 27 17.59 21.07 0.74
CA ALA A 27 16.71 22.22 0.79
C ALA A 27 16.31 22.59 2.24
N PHE A 28 16.06 21.61 3.10
CA PHE A 28 15.86 21.83 4.55
C PHE A 28 17.09 22.49 5.19
N LEU A 29 18.28 21.95 4.98
CA LEU A 29 19.53 22.51 5.56
C LEU A 29 19.76 23.97 5.16
N LEU A 30 19.36 24.35 3.96
CA LEU A 30 19.52 25.70 3.42
C LEU A 30 18.44 26.66 3.88
N THR A 31 17.22 26.17 4.13
CA THR A 31 16.04 27.01 4.47
C THR A 31 15.71 27.00 5.94
N GLY A 32 16.03 25.94 6.68
CA GLY A 32 15.58 25.70 8.05
C GLY A 32 14.07 25.45 8.17
N SER A 33 13.36 25.22 7.06
CA SER A 33 11.90 25.05 7.04
C SER A 33 11.45 23.77 7.74
N PRO A 34 10.61 23.84 8.78
CA PRO A 34 10.02 22.66 9.42
C PRO A 34 9.25 21.75 8.44
N SER A 35 8.49 22.34 7.49
CA SER A 35 7.75 21.57 6.49
C SER A 35 8.67 20.84 5.51
N MET A 36 9.81 21.44 5.12
CA MET A 36 10.82 20.76 4.31
C MET A 36 11.45 19.57 5.04
N LEU A 37 11.67 19.70 6.35
CA LEU A 37 12.15 18.58 7.16
C LEU A 37 11.10 17.45 7.25
N ALA A 38 9.82 17.80 7.43
CA ALA A 38 8.73 16.82 7.43
C ALA A 38 8.67 16.04 6.10
N GLU A 39 8.80 16.75 4.97
CA GLU A 39 8.89 16.15 3.64
C GLU A 39 10.15 15.29 3.44
N THR A 40 11.25 15.66 4.09
CA THR A 40 12.48 14.84 4.10
C THR A 40 12.26 13.53 4.85
N TYR A 41 11.64 13.57 6.03
CA TYR A 41 11.30 12.36 6.79
C TYR A 41 10.35 11.44 6.01
N HIS A 42 9.39 12.02 5.30
CA HIS A 42 8.52 11.26 4.41
C HIS A 42 9.31 10.51 3.34
N SER A 43 10.15 11.20 2.58
CA SER A 43 10.95 10.60 1.50
C SER A 43 11.99 9.55 1.99
N ILE A 44 12.56 9.74 3.19
CA ILE A 44 13.42 8.74 3.83
C ILE A 44 12.61 7.48 4.17
N SER A 45 11.41 7.68 4.73
CA SER A 45 10.54 6.56 5.06
C SER A 45 10.08 5.80 3.82
N ASP A 46 9.74 6.49 2.72
CA ASP A 46 9.37 5.84 1.46
C ASP A 46 10.50 4.96 0.91
N THR A 47 11.75 5.45 1.02
CA THR A 47 12.92 4.63 0.66
C THR A 47 13.05 3.41 1.57
N GLY A 48 12.89 3.58 2.88
CA GLY A 48 12.89 2.48 3.84
C GLY A 48 11.76 1.48 3.58
N ASN A 49 10.57 1.97 3.25
CA ASN A 49 9.41 1.16 2.87
C ASN A 49 9.74 0.26 1.68
N GLN A 50 10.33 0.81 0.62
CA GLN A 50 10.67 0.05 -0.58
C GLN A 50 11.68 -1.07 -0.26
N VAL A 51 12.67 -0.81 0.59
CA VAL A 51 13.63 -1.84 1.04
C VAL A 51 12.92 -2.96 1.78
N LEU A 52 12.05 -2.64 2.75
CA LEU A 52 11.33 -3.64 3.55
C LEU A 52 10.33 -4.44 2.72
N LEU A 53 9.62 -3.79 1.78
CA LEU A 53 8.72 -4.47 0.86
C LEU A 53 9.48 -5.44 -0.05
N LEU A 54 10.67 -5.06 -0.54
CA LEU A 54 11.56 -5.95 -1.29
C LEU A 54 11.97 -7.16 -0.45
N VAL A 55 12.39 -6.94 0.81
CA VAL A 55 12.73 -8.04 1.73
C VAL A 55 11.54 -8.95 1.94
N GLY A 56 10.36 -8.37 2.18
CA GLY A 56 9.10 -9.11 2.33
C GLY A 56 8.78 -9.96 1.10
N MET A 57 8.91 -9.38 -0.08
CA MET A 57 8.69 -10.08 -1.35
C MET A 57 9.67 -11.24 -1.58
N PHE A 58 10.97 -11.04 -1.28
CA PHE A 58 11.95 -12.13 -1.40
C PHE A 58 11.71 -13.23 -0.36
N TYR A 59 11.33 -12.87 0.86
CA TYR A 59 11.09 -13.83 1.92
C TYR A 59 9.80 -14.63 1.68
N SER A 60 8.74 -13.98 1.19
CA SER A 60 7.45 -14.62 0.91
C SER A 60 7.51 -15.67 -0.21
N ARG A 61 8.50 -15.57 -1.10
CA ARG A 61 8.71 -16.51 -2.22
C ARG A 61 9.46 -17.80 -1.85
N LYS A 62 9.89 -17.95 -0.59
CA LYS A 62 10.50 -19.21 -0.15
C LYS A 62 9.49 -20.33 -0.26
N GLN A 63 9.97 -21.46 -0.76
CA GLN A 63 9.17 -22.69 -0.84
C GLN A 63 8.75 -23.16 0.55
N ALA A 64 7.63 -23.85 0.62
CA ALA A 64 7.18 -24.52 1.82
C ALA A 64 8.25 -25.51 2.33
N ASP A 65 8.39 -25.60 3.64
CA ASP A 65 9.25 -26.53 4.35
C ASP A 65 8.52 -27.13 5.55
N ASP A 66 9.19 -28.00 6.30
CA ASP A 66 8.59 -28.70 7.46
C ASP A 66 8.13 -27.72 8.56
N LEU A 67 8.74 -26.53 8.66
CA LEU A 67 8.39 -25.52 9.66
C LEU A 67 7.26 -24.59 9.15
N HIS A 68 7.17 -24.43 7.83
CA HIS A 68 6.18 -23.58 7.16
C HIS A 68 5.53 -24.36 6.01
N PRO A 69 4.64 -25.31 6.32
CA PRO A 69 4.08 -26.23 5.32
C PRO A 69 3.19 -25.54 4.28
N PHE A 70 2.69 -24.34 4.57
CA PHE A 70 1.95 -23.48 3.63
C PHE A 70 2.82 -22.38 2.98
N GLY A 71 4.15 -22.47 3.14
CA GLY A 71 5.08 -21.48 2.62
C GLY A 71 5.20 -20.23 3.48
N TYR A 72 5.85 -19.22 2.92
CA TYR A 72 6.23 -18.00 3.62
C TYR A 72 5.43 -16.77 3.15
N GLY A 73 4.33 -16.93 2.44
CA GLY A 73 3.57 -15.85 1.82
C GLY A 73 3.16 -14.73 2.79
N LYS A 74 2.80 -15.07 4.04
CA LYS A 74 2.45 -14.10 5.10
C LYS A 74 3.61 -13.17 5.51
N ALA A 75 4.85 -13.49 5.14
CA ALA A 75 5.99 -12.61 5.40
C ALA A 75 5.83 -11.24 4.72
N SER A 76 5.24 -11.17 3.53
CA SER A 76 4.95 -9.91 2.86
C SER A 76 4.06 -9.00 3.70
N PHE A 77 3.00 -9.54 4.32
CA PHE A 77 2.10 -8.80 5.21
C PHE A 77 2.82 -8.31 6.49
N PHE A 78 3.72 -9.16 7.03
CA PHE A 78 4.53 -8.77 8.20
C PHE A 78 5.45 -7.60 7.89
N TYR A 79 6.17 -7.64 6.77
CA TYR A 79 7.05 -6.55 6.38
C TYR A 79 6.27 -5.28 6.02
N ALA A 80 5.11 -5.39 5.37
CA ALA A 80 4.23 -4.26 5.12
C ALA A 80 3.65 -3.66 6.41
N PHE A 81 3.33 -4.49 7.41
CA PHE A 81 2.97 -4.01 8.75
C PHE A 81 4.15 -3.28 9.42
N LEU A 82 5.36 -3.82 9.33
CA LEU A 82 6.56 -3.17 9.87
C LEU A 82 6.83 -1.81 9.21
N VAL A 83 6.61 -1.71 7.89
CA VAL A 83 6.63 -0.43 7.16
C VAL A 83 5.69 0.58 7.79
N SER A 84 4.44 0.20 8.07
CA SER A 84 3.46 1.11 8.67
C SER A 84 3.89 1.58 10.07
N VAL A 85 4.49 0.72 10.88
CA VAL A 85 5.02 1.08 12.20
C VAL A 85 6.18 2.09 12.09
N LEU A 86 7.09 1.89 11.14
CA LEU A 86 8.21 2.80 10.92
C LEU A 86 7.76 4.15 10.33
N LEU A 87 6.81 4.13 9.40
CA LEU A 87 6.22 5.34 8.83
C LEU A 87 5.53 6.17 9.93
N PHE A 88 4.78 5.52 10.83
CA PHE A 88 4.16 6.18 11.97
C PHE A 88 5.19 6.77 12.92
N GLY A 89 6.18 5.96 13.35
CA GLY A 89 7.14 6.32 14.39
C GLY A 89 8.23 7.27 13.91
N ILE A 90 8.69 7.15 12.66
CA ILE A 90 9.77 7.98 12.13
C ILE A 90 9.19 9.18 11.39
N ALA A 91 8.51 8.95 10.25
CA ALA A 91 8.06 10.08 9.43
C ALA A 91 6.95 10.88 10.11
N GLY A 92 5.90 10.21 10.59
CA GLY A 92 4.76 10.89 11.21
C GLY A 92 5.12 11.56 12.54
N TRP A 93 5.69 10.79 13.46
CA TRP A 93 6.00 11.29 14.81
C TRP A 93 7.09 12.37 14.82
N GLU A 94 8.21 12.18 14.11
CA GLU A 94 9.29 13.17 14.07
C GLU A 94 8.84 14.45 13.35
N SER A 95 8.04 14.35 12.28
CA SER A 95 7.46 15.53 11.62
C SER A 95 6.53 16.31 12.56
N LEU A 96 5.62 15.60 13.24
CA LEU A 96 4.71 16.20 14.23
C LEU A 96 5.49 16.87 15.36
N LYS A 97 6.44 16.17 15.97
CA LYS A 97 7.27 16.65 17.06
C LYS A 97 8.08 17.89 16.64
N HIS A 98 8.69 17.85 15.46
CA HIS A 98 9.48 18.98 14.94
C HIS A 98 8.61 20.22 14.69
N GLY A 99 7.44 20.03 14.09
CA GLY A 99 6.46 21.11 13.90
C GLY A 99 5.98 21.69 15.23
N MET A 100 5.66 20.84 16.21
CA MET A 100 5.27 21.29 17.56
C MET A 100 6.41 22.02 18.31
N ASP A 101 7.64 21.53 18.18
CA ASP A 101 8.80 22.18 18.79
C ASP A 101 9.07 23.56 18.15
N ALA A 102 8.91 23.70 16.83
CA ALA A 102 9.00 24.96 16.11
C ALA A 102 7.92 25.97 16.61
N LEU A 103 6.69 25.50 16.82
CA LEU A 103 5.61 26.33 17.38
C LEU A 103 5.90 26.79 18.80
N ARG A 104 6.50 25.93 19.64
CA ARG A 104 6.76 26.24 21.06
C ARG A 104 7.97 27.13 21.29
N ARG A 105 9.05 26.92 20.52
CA ARG A 105 10.33 27.63 20.70
C ARG A 105 10.40 28.96 19.92
N GLY A 106 9.43 29.19 19.03
CA GLY A 106 9.44 30.23 18.02
C GLY A 106 10.15 29.74 16.76
N ALA A 107 9.37 29.50 15.71
CA ALA A 107 9.91 29.21 14.39
C ALA A 107 10.63 30.43 13.83
N GLU A 108 11.64 30.18 13.00
CA GLU A 108 12.26 31.24 12.18
C GLU A 108 11.71 31.15 10.75
N LEU A 109 11.67 32.30 10.05
CA LEU A 109 11.31 32.27 8.63
C LEU A 109 12.30 31.45 7.86
N ALA A 110 11.78 30.61 6.94
CA ALA A 110 12.60 29.88 6.00
C ALA A 110 13.52 30.87 5.27
N GLY A 111 14.82 30.75 5.52
CA GLY A 111 15.83 31.75 5.14
C GLY A 111 16.98 31.12 4.36
N GLY A 112 18.12 31.83 4.37
CA GLY A 112 19.31 31.40 3.67
C GLY A 112 19.36 31.82 2.21
N THR A 113 20.54 31.70 1.62
CA THR A 113 20.81 32.01 0.21
C THR A 113 21.63 30.92 -0.45
N VAL A 114 21.40 30.70 -1.73
CA VAL A 114 22.13 29.77 -2.58
C VAL A 114 22.70 30.52 -3.77
N THR A 115 23.94 30.23 -4.15
CA THR A 115 24.54 30.80 -5.37
C THR A 115 24.38 29.79 -6.51
N VAL A 116 23.55 30.13 -7.49
CA VAL A 116 23.32 29.33 -8.71
C VAL A 116 23.86 30.12 -9.90
N LEU A 117 24.77 29.53 -10.65
CA LEU A 117 25.38 30.14 -11.84
C LEU A 117 25.93 31.58 -11.61
N GLY A 118 26.51 31.82 -10.41
CA GLY A 118 27.06 33.13 -10.03
C GLY A 118 26.03 34.14 -9.53
N THR A 119 24.74 33.80 -9.47
CA THR A 119 23.69 34.67 -8.92
C THR A 119 23.24 34.14 -7.56
N THR A 120 23.23 35.00 -6.54
CA THR A 120 22.75 34.63 -5.21
C THR A 120 21.24 34.86 -5.13
N VAL A 121 20.51 33.75 -4.86
CA VAL A 121 19.05 33.73 -4.75
C VAL A 121 18.63 33.23 -3.35
N PRO A 122 17.47 33.66 -2.81
CA PRO A 122 16.93 33.10 -1.58
C PRO A 122 16.72 31.58 -1.70
N ALA A 123 17.15 30.83 -0.68
CA ALA A 123 17.08 29.36 -0.67
C ALA A 123 15.63 28.84 -0.72
N VAL A 124 14.66 29.65 -0.30
CA VAL A 124 13.24 29.32 -0.38
C VAL A 124 12.77 29.00 -1.80
N TYR A 125 13.36 29.64 -2.83
CA TYR A 125 13.04 29.30 -4.22
C TYR A 125 13.46 27.88 -4.60
N LEU A 126 14.57 27.39 -4.02
CA LEU A 126 14.97 25.98 -4.19
C LEU A 126 13.92 25.05 -3.56
N ALA A 127 13.44 25.37 -2.36
CA ALA A 127 12.36 24.61 -1.72
C ALA A 127 11.10 24.57 -2.60
N TYR A 128 10.68 25.71 -3.16
CA TYR A 128 9.53 25.75 -4.07
C TYR A 128 9.74 24.86 -5.31
N VAL A 129 10.92 24.94 -5.94
CA VAL A 129 11.23 24.12 -7.11
C VAL A 129 11.17 22.63 -6.76
N VAL A 130 11.78 22.23 -5.64
CA VAL A 130 11.79 20.83 -5.19
C VAL A 130 10.37 20.34 -4.91
N LEU A 131 9.55 21.12 -4.19
CA LEU A 131 8.18 20.74 -3.88
C LEU A 131 7.28 20.69 -5.12
N LEU A 132 7.42 21.65 -6.04
CA LEU A 132 6.68 21.63 -7.31
C LEU A 132 7.05 20.42 -8.17
N LEU A 133 8.32 20.06 -8.23
CA LEU A 133 8.77 18.86 -8.94
C LEU A 133 8.22 17.58 -8.26
N THR A 134 8.22 17.53 -6.92
CA THR A 134 7.62 16.43 -6.16
C THR A 134 6.12 16.31 -6.49
N ILE A 135 5.37 17.40 -6.39
CA ILE A 135 3.92 17.42 -6.71
C ILE A 135 3.67 16.99 -8.16
N ALA A 136 4.50 17.45 -9.10
CA ALA A 136 4.35 17.08 -10.50
C ALA A 136 4.63 15.59 -10.73
N PHE A 137 5.67 15.04 -10.10
CA PHE A 137 6.05 13.63 -10.23
C PHE A 137 5.02 12.70 -9.58
N ASP A 138 4.67 12.96 -8.31
CA ASP A 138 3.71 12.14 -7.57
C ASP A 138 2.30 12.30 -8.15
N GLY A 139 1.93 13.53 -8.56
CA GLY A 139 0.66 13.79 -9.26
C GLY A 139 0.57 13.07 -10.60
N PHE A 140 1.67 12.99 -11.37
CA PHE A 140 1.72 12.21 -12.61
C PHE A 140 1.61 10.71 -12.33
N SER A 141 2.30 10.20 -11.31
CA SER A 141 2.22 8.80 -10.90
C SER A 141 0.82 8.42 -10.41
N TYR A 142 0.20 9.29 -9.61
CA TYR A 142 -1.21 9.15 -9.21
C TYR A 142 -2.15 9.13 -10.42
N TRP A 143 -1.98 10.07 -11.36
CA TRP A 143 -2.79 10.12 -12.56
C TRP A 143 -2.66 8.85 -13.41
N ARG A 144 -1.44 8.33 -13.58
CA ARG A 144 -1.19 7.06 -14.27
C ARG A 144 -1.91 5.87 -13.62
N ALA A 145 -1.79 5.75 -12.30
CA ALA A 145 -2.48 4.70 -11.54
C ALA A 145 -4.01 4.86 -11.63
N ARG A 146 -4.49 6.11 -11.62
CA ARG A 146 -5.90 6.43 -11.78
C ARG A 146 -6.45 6.00 -13.15
N VAL A 147 -5.71 6.28 -14.22
CA VAL A 147 -6.08 5.86 -15.58
C VAL A 147 -6.15 4.34 -15.70
N ALA A 148 -5.17 3.62 -15.14
CA ALA A 148 -5.18 2.16 -15.15
C ALA A 148 -6.42 1.58 -14.43
N LEU A 149 -6.82 2.17 -13.29
CA LEU A 149 -8.02 1.76 -12.58
C LEU A 149 -9.31 2.13 -13.32
N ASP A 150 -9.32 3.27 -14.04
CA ASP A 150 -10.48 3.66 -14.86
C ASP A 150 -10.64 2.73 -16.08
N GLU A 151 -9.55 2.30 -16.74
CA GLU A 151 -9.58 1.30 -17.81
C GLU A 151 -10.13 -0.05 -17.31
N GLU A 152 -9.71 -0.51 -16.13
CA GLU A 152 -10.27 -1.72 -15.51
C GLU A 152 -11.76 -1.54 -15.21
N THR A 153 -12.15 -0.34 -14.75
CA THR A 153 -13.54 0.02 -14.46
C THR A 153 -14.44 -0.13 -15.70
N GLU A 154 -13.98 0.35 -16.84
CA GLU A 154 -14.70 0.23 -18.11
C GLU A 154 -14.82 -1.23 -18.59
N VAL A 155 -13.72 -1.99 -18.53
CA VAL A 155 -13.69 -3.40 -18.94
C VAL A 155 -14.61 -4.27 -18.07
N ARG A 156 -14.66 -4.01 -16.77
CA ARG A 156 -15.49 -4.77 -15.80
C ARG A 156 -16.90 -4.21 -15.63
N GLY A 157 -17.23 -3.07 -16.24
CA GLY A 157 -18.55 -2.44 -16.18
C GLY A 157 -18.90 -1.88 -14.79
N TRP A 158 -17.91 -1.49 -14.00
CA TRP A 158 -18.14 -0.87 -12.69
C TRP A 158 -18.70 0.55 -12.86
N ARG A 159 -19.51 1.00 -11.90
CA ARG A 159 -20.28 2.24 -12.03
C ARG A 159 -19.53 3.48 -11.54
N SER A 160 -18.48 3.32 -10.74
CA SER A 160 -17.78 4.44 -10.12
C SER A 160 -16.36 4.06 -9.69
N PHE A 161 -15.51 5.09 -9.55
CA PHE A 161 -14.17 4.95 -8.97
C PHE A 161 -14.19 4.31 -7.58
N ARG A 162 -15.16 4.65 -6.73
CA ARG A 162 -15.26 4.06 -5.40
C ARG A 162 -15.52 2.56 -5.48
N GLU A 163 -16.35 2.13 -6.40
CA GLU A 163 -16.62 0.72 -6.65
C GLU A 163 -15.39 0.02 -7.20
N ALA A 164 -14.69 0.62 -8.16
CA ALA A 164 -13.43 0.11 -8.68
C ALA A 164 -12.38 -0.03 -7.58
N PHE A 165 -12.19 0.99 -6.77
CA PHE A 165 -11.26 0.98 -5.64
C PHE A 165 -11.54 -0.13 -4.61
N GLN A 166 -12.81 -0.49 -4.42
CA GLN A 166 -13.23 -1.54 -3.49
C GLN A 166 -13.22 -2.95 -4.09
N ARG A 167 -13.29 -3.05 -5.43
CA ARG A 167 -13.45 -4.33 -6.15
C ARG A 167 -12.23 -4.78 -6.92
N THR A 168 -11.29 -3.86 -7.20
CA THR A 168 -10.09 -4.27 -7.94
C THR A 168 -9.23 -5.19 -7.09
N SER A 169 -8.76 -6.25 -7.71
CA SER A 169 -7.75 -7.14 -7.17
C SER A 169 -6.32 -6.68 -7.48
N ASP A 170 -6.16 -5.57 -8.22
CA ASP A 170 -4.84 -5.00 -8.52
C ASP A 170 -4.30 -4.18 -7.34
N THR A 171 -3.88 -4.90 -6.29
CA THR A 171 -3.28 -4.33 -5.09
C THR A 171 -2.10 -3.39 -5.38
N PRO A 172 -1.18 -3.68 -6.32
CA PRO A 172 -0.13 -2.75 -6.72
C PRO A 172 -0.64 -1.39 -7.21
N VAL A 173 -1.69 -1.35 -8.03
CA VAL A 173 -2.28 -0.08 -8.53
C VAL A 173 -2.86 0.73 -7.37
N LEU A 174 -3.57 0.09 -6.44
CA LEU A 174 -4.11 0.75 -5.25
C LEU A 174 -3.02 1.32 -4.35
N ALA A 175 -1.93 0.58 -4.13
CA ALA A 175 -0.80 1.02 -3.33
C ALA A 175 -0.15 2.27 -3.96
N VAL A 176 0.19 2.22 -5.25
CA VAL A 176 0.75 3.37 -5.98
C VAL A 176 -0.17 4.58 -5.94
N LEU A 177 -1.47 4.38 -6.10
CA LEU A 177 -2.46 5.45 -6.10
C LEU A 177 -2.55 6.14 -4.72
N THR A 178 -2.62 5.36 -3.64
CA THR A 178 -2.72 5.89 -2.27
C THR A 178 -1.43 6.54 -1.81
N GLU A 179 -0.28 5.91 -2.05
CA GLU A 179 1.04 6.43 -1.66
C GLU A 179 1.34 7.76 -2.35
N ASN A 180 1.15 7.84 -3.68
CA ASN A 180 1.39 9.09 -4.41
C ASN A 180 0.37 10.18 -4.09
N ALA A 181 -0.88 9.83 -3.73
CA ALA A 181 -1.85 10.81 -3.25
C ALA A 181 -1.40 11.46 -1.94
N VAL A 182 -0.88 10.67 -0.99
CA VAL A 182 -0.38 11.17 0.30
C VAL A 182 0.89 12.00 0.09
N ALA A 183 1.82 11.56 -0.77
CA ALA A 183 3.04 12.28 -1.09
C ALA A 183 2.75 13.65 -1.74
N ALA A 184 1.89 13.69 -2.75
CA ALA A 184 1.47 14.94 -3.39
C ALA A 184 0.72 15.88 -2.42
N ALA A 185 -0.10 15.34 -1.52
CA ALA A 185 -0.79 16.11 -0.50
C ALA A 185 0.21 16.71 0.51
N GLY A 186 1.17 15.95 1.00
CA GLY A 186 2.23 16.40 1.89
C GLY A 186 3.04 17.53 1.27
N ALA A 187 3.54 17.33 0.05
CA ALA A 187 4.31 18.34 -0.68
C ALA A 187 3.48 19.62 -0.97
N THR A 188 2.17 19.46 -1.23
CA THR A 188 1.26 20.62 -1.39
C THR A 188 1.09 21.39 -0.07
N ILE A 189 0.91 20.69 1.05
CA ILE A 189 0.83 21.31 2.39
C ILE A 189 2.14 22.07 2.68
N ALA A 190 3.31 21.47 2.42
CA ALA A 190 4.61 22.11 2.62
C ALA A 190 4.74 23.38 1.75
N LEU A 191 4.41 23.28 0.46
CA LEU A 191 4.49 24.40 -0.48
C LEU A 191 3.62 25.58 -0.02
N VAL A 192 2.36 25.32 0.33
CA VAL A 192 1.41 26.34 0.80
C VAL A 192 1.87 26.93 2.13
N ALA A 193 2.30 26.10 3.06
CA ALA A 193 2.74 26.54 4.39
C ALA A 193 3.97 27.46 4.31
N ILE A 194 4.99 27.10 3.52
CA ILE A 194 6.17 27.92 3.29
C ILE A 194 5.80 29.22 2.56
N PHE A 195 4.95 29.13 1.53
CA PHE A 195 4.50 30.31 0.79
C PHE A 195 3.77 31.32 1.70
N VAL A 196 2.78 30.85 2.48
CA VAL A 196 2.02 31.72 3.40
C VAL A 196 2.94 32.32 4.48
N SER A 197 3.88 31.48 4.99
CA SER A 197 4.89 31.95 5.95
C SER A 197 5.72 33.10 5.38
N GLN A 198 6.19 32.98 4.13
CA GLN A 198 6.97 34.04 3.49
C GLN A 198 6.18 35.31 3.19
N VAL A 199 4.95 35.20 2.68
CA VAL A 199 4.10 36.35 2.33
C VAL A 199 3.65 37.12 3.58
N THR A 200 3.33 36.40 4.67
CA THR A 200 2.88 37.03 5.93
C THR A 200 4.02 37.49 6.84
N GLY A 201 5.24 37.01 6.57
CA GLY A 201 6.40 37.20 7.45
C GLY A 201 6.26 36.46 8.79
N ASN A 202 5.33 35.46 8.87
CA ASN A 202 5.05 34.75 10.10
C ASN A 202 5.44 33.27 9.95
N PRO A 203 6.51 32.81 10.61
CA PRO A 203 7.03 31.44 10.47
C PRO A 203 6.11 30.36 11.09
N VAL A 204 5.11 30.76 11.87
CA VAL A 204 4.15 29.84 12.47
C VAL A 204 3.41 29.00 11.41
N PHE A 205 3.16 29.55 10.22
CA PHE A 205 2.47 28.85 9.16
C PHE A 205 3.29 27.66 8.63
N ASP A 206 4.61 27.79 8.52
CA ASP A 206 5.48 26.69 8.11
C ASP A 206 5.54 25.59 9.19
N ALA A 207 5.60 25.97 10.46
CA ALA A 207 5.52 25.01 11.57
C ALA A 207 4.17 24.27 11.62
N ILE A 208 3.05 24.95 11.33
CA ILE A 208 1.73 24.31 11.19
C ILE A 208 1.75 23.32 10.01
N GLY A 209 2.37 23.67 8.89
CA GLY A 209 2.56 22.77 7.76
C GLY A 209 3.21 21.44 8.17
N ALA A 210 4.32 21.51 8.92
CA ALA A 210 5.00 20.33 9.44
C ALA A 210 4.10 19.47 10.35
N VAL A 211 3.30 20.11 11.23
CA VAL A 211 2.32 19.40 12.07
C VAL A 211 1.27 18.69 11.21
N LEU A 212 0.72 19.38 10.21
CA LEU A 212 -0.29 18.79 9.31
C LEU A 212 0.26 17.61 8.51
N ILE A 213 1.49 17.72 8.00
CA ILE A 213 2.18 16.62 7.30
C ILE A 213 2.38 15.45 8.25
N GLY A 214 2.85 15.70 9.48
CA GLY A 214 3.00 14.65 10.49
C GLY A 214 1.70 13.92 10.78
N LEU A 215 0.59 14.63 10.96
CA LEU A 215 -0.73 14.04 11.17
C LEU A 215 -1.24 13.26 9.95
N LEU A 216 -1.01 13.78 8.74
CA LEU A 216 -1.35 13.09 7.49
C LEU A 216 -0.63 11.74 7.41
N LEU A 217 0.69 11.74 7.64
CA LEU A 217 1.52 10.53 7.61
C LEU A 217 1.14 9.52 8.69
N MET A 218 0.85 9.99 9.93
CA MET A 218 0.39 9.12 11.02
C MET A 218 -0.96 8.47 10.69
N THR A 219 -1.88 9.23 10.10
CA THR A 219 -3.20 8.72 9.71
C THR A 219 -3.07 7.65 8.61
N PHE A 220 -2.25 7.92 7.61
CA PHE A 220 -1.97 6.98 6.54
C PHE A 220 -1.27 5.70 7.07
N ALA A 221 -0.27 5.86 7.93
CA ALA A 221 0.43 4.75 8.56
C ALA A 221 -0.51 3.86 9.41
N LEU A 222 -1.44 4.46 10.15
CA LEU A 222 -2.45 3.71 10.91
C LEU A 222 -3.39 2.93 9.98
N ALA A 223 -3.84 3.53 8.88
CA ALA A 223 -4.70 2.85 7.91
C ALA A 223 -3.97 1.62 7.30
N LEU A 224 -2.71 1.81 6.85
CA LEU A 224 -1.85 0.73 6.36
C LEU A 224 -1.61 -0.36 7.42
N GLY A 225 -1.36 0.04 8.68
CA GLY A 225 -1.13 -0.88 9.78
C GLY A 225 -2.36 -1.73 10.09
N ILE A 226 -3.55 -1.15 10.07
CA ILE A 226 -4.82 -1.86 10.30
C ILE A 226 -5.06 -2.87 9.18
N GLU A 227 -4.85 -2.49 7.91
CA GLU A 227 -5.02 -3.36 6.75
C GLU A 227 -4.08 -4.56 6.82
N ASN A 228 -2.79 -4.32 6.97
CA ASN A 228 -1.81 -5.41 7.05
C ASN A 228 -1.98 -6.29 8.30
N LYS A 229 -2.45 -5.72 9.42
CA LYS A 229 -2.81 -6.49 10.62
C LYS A 229 -3.95 -7.47 10.32
N ARG A 230 -5.00 -7.04 9.58
CA ARG A 230 -6.13 -7.91 9.23
C ARG A 230 -5.66 -9.12 8.43
N LEU A 231 -4.83 -8.89 7.39
CA LEU A 231 -4.24 -9.94 6.57
C LEU A 231 -3.34 -10.90 7.39
N LEU A 232 -2.55 -10.38 8.31
CA LEU A 232 -1.71 -11.20 9.21
C LEU A 232 -2.53 -12.13 10.11
N ILE A 233 -3.66 -11.62 10.64
CA ILE A 233 -4.54 -12.38 11.54
C ILE A 233 -5.30 -13.47 10.78
N GLY A 234 -5.48 -13.34 9.46
CA GLY A 234 -6.16 -14.33 8.63
C GLY A 234 -7.47 -13.81 8.07
N GLU A 235 -7.45 -12.63 7.45
CA GLU A 235 -8.58 -12.13 6.69
C GLU A 235 -8.86 -13.04 5.48
N GLY A 236 -10.15 -13.26 5.19
CA GLY A 236 -10.62 -13.97 4.01
C GLY A 236 -10.91 -13.03 2.83
N LEU A 237 -11.37 -13.61 1.74
CA LEU A 237 -11.92 -12.87 0.62
C LEU A 237 -13.14 -12.04 1.07
N SER A 238 -13.37 -10.91 0.43
CA SER A 238 -14.62 -10.18 0.64
C SER A 238 -15.81 -10.99 0.14
N ALA A 239 -17.00 -10.75 0.71
CA ALA A 239 -18.23 -11.42 0.28
C ALA A 239 -18.46 -11.34 -1.25
N LEU A 240 -18.09 -10.24 -1.89
CA LEU A 240 -18.16 -10.07 -3.35
C LEU A 240 -17.35 -11.09 -4.15
N HIS A 241 -16.27 -11.62 -3.59
CA HIS A 241 -15.42 -12.62 -4.22
C HIS A 241 -15.69 -14.02 -3.65
N GLN A 242 -16.08 -14.14 -2.38
CA GLN A 242 -16.37 -15.41 -1.74
C GLN A 242 -17.71 -16.00 -2.19
N ASP A 243 -18.80 -15.21 -2.19
CA ASP A 243 -20.14 -15.70 -2.54
C ASP A 243 -20.21 -16.41 -3.91
N PRO A 244 -19.54 -15.91 -4.98
CA PRO A 244 -19.51 -16.62 -6.25
C PRO A 244 -18.72 -17.94 -6.22
N LEU A 245 -17.77 -18.10 -5.28
CA LEU A 245 -17.01 -19.35 -5.13
C LEU A 245 -17.82 -20.40 -4.34
N GLU A 246 -18.54 -19.95 -3.32
CA GLU A 246 -19.46 -20.77 -2.54
C GLU A 246 -20.60 -21.29 -3.42
N ALA A 247 -21.18 -20.42 -4.27
CA ALA A 247 -22.19 -20.83 -5.24
C ALA A 247 -21.71 -21.91 -6.24
N ILE A 248 -20.42 -21.95 -6.58
CA ILE A 248 -19.87 -23.04 -7.42
C ILE A 248 -20.00 -24.40 -6.71
N ALA A 249 -19.78 -24.44 -5.40
CA ALA A 249 -19.94 -25.66 -4.62
C ALA A 249 -21.41 -25.99 -4.41
N GLU A 250 -22.26 -25.00 -4.07
CA GLU A 250 -23.70 -25.18 -3.83
C GLU A 250 -24.46 -25.68 -5.06
N ASP A 251 -24.16 -25.11 -6.24
CA ASP A 251 -24.85 -25.42 -7.50
C ASP A 251 -24.33 -26.71 -8.15
N HIS A 252 -23.31 -27.39 -7.58
CA HIS A 252 -22.69 -28.55 -8.18
C HIS A 252 -23.59 -29.80 -8.05
N GLU A 253 -23.75 -30.53 -9.16
CA GLU A 253 -24.57 -31.74 -9.17
C GLU A 253 -23.99 -32.81 -8.20
N GLY A 254 -24.80 -33.23 -7.23
CA GLY A 254 -24.38 -34.21 -6.20
C GLY A 254 -24.11 -33.55 -4.84
N VAL A 255 -24.03 -32.24 -4.75
CA VAL A 255 -24.00 -31.50 -3.49
C VAL A 255 -25.44 -31.29 -2.99
N VAL A 256 -25.65 -31.43 -1.68
CA VAL A 256 -26.93 -31.21 -1.00
C VAL A 256 -26.92 -29.91 -0.26
N ASP A 257 -25.81 -29.59 0.42
CA ASP A 257 -25.64 -28.39 1.21
C ASP A 257 -24.16 -28.04 1.38
N VAL A 258 -23.84 -26.78 1.58
CA VAL A 258 -22.52 -26.28 1.97
C VAL A 258 -22.64 -25.74 3.38
N ALA A 259 -22.26 -26.53 4.37
CA ALA A 259 -22.43 -26.20 5.79
C ALA A 259 -21.53 -25.03 6.22
N GLU A 260 -20.32 -24.96 5.69
CA GLU A 260 -19.39 -23.88 5.95
C GLU A 260 -18.45 -23.65 4.74
N PHE A 261 -18.21 -22.37 4.42
CA PHE A 261 -17.25 -21.98 3.37
C PHE A 261 -16.36 -20.86 3.90
N ARG A 262 -15.06 -21.13 4.01
CA ARG A 262 -14.08 -20.19 4.57
C ARG A 262 -12.95 -19.95 3.60
N THR A 263 -12.50 -18.70 3.56
CA THR A 263 -11.32 -18.30 2.79
C THR A 263 -10.31 -17.60 3.68
N VAL A 264 -9.01 -17.69 3.34
CA VAL A 264 -7.97 -16.98 4.07
C VAL A 264 -6.78 -16.68 3.17
N TYR A 265 -6.26 -15.43 3.27
CA TYR A 265 -5.03 -15.06 2.60
C TYR A 265 -3.80 -15.68 3.29
N PHE A 266 -3.01 -16.42 2.54
CA PHE A 266 -1.69 -16.93 2.94
C PHE A 266 -0.53 -16.15 2.34
N GLY A 267 -0.82 -15.26 1.40
CA GLY A 267 0.11 -14.36 0.73
C GLY A 267 -0.63 -13.39 -0.16
N PRO A 268 0.05 -12.42 -0.78
CA PRO A 268 -0.58 -11.45 -1.67
C PRO A 268 -1.30 -12.10 -2.86
N ASP A 269 -0.73 -13.20 -3.36
CA ASP A 269 -1.20 -13.94 -4.53
C ASP A 269 -1.64 -15.37 -4.16
N SER A 270 -1.95 -15.64 -2.89
CA SER A 270 -2.27 -17.00 -2.41
C SER A 270 -3.42 -16.96 -1.41
N VAL A 271 -4.51 -17.61 -1.79
CA VAL A 271 -5.71 -17.81 -0.97
C VAL A 271 -5.91 -19.31 -0.77
N LEU A 272 -6.25 -19.68 0.45
CA LEU A 272 -6.72 -21.00 0.83
C LEU A 272 -8.24 -20.95 0.97
N VAL A 273 -8.92 -21.95 0.42
CA VAL A 273 -10.35 -22.21 0.62
C VAL A 273 -10.51 -23.49 1.42
N THR A 274 -11.39 -23.46 2.41
CA THR A 274 -11.88 -24.67 3.10
C THR A 274 -13.41 -24.67 3.05
N ALA A 275 -14.01 -25.82 2.77
CA ALA A 275 -15.46 -25.97 2.72
C ALA A 275 -15.88 -27.30 3.32
N ASP A 276 -16.97 -27.27 4.10
CA ASP A 276 -17.62 -28.44 4.64
C ASP A 276 -18.88 -28.70 3.78
N VAL A 277 -18.88 -29.79 3.01
CA VAL A 277 -19.85 -30.02 1.94
C VAL A 277 -20.59 -31.34 2.17
N ALA A 278 -21.90 -31.26 2.26
CA ALA A 278 -22.78 -32.43 2.34
C ALA A 278 -23.09 -32.94 0.92
N PHE A 279 -22.73 -34.20 0.65
CA PHE A 279 -23.03 -34.87 -0.61
C PHE A 279 -24.25 -35.79 -0.48
N ARG A 280 -24.88 -36.10 -1.61
CA ARG A 280 -26.00 -37.06 -1.65
C ARG A 280 -25.59 -38.39 -1.05
N PRO A 281 -26.43 -38.99 -0.19
CA PRO A 281 -26.10 -40.20 0.56
C PRO A 281 -26.04 -41.51 -0.33
N ASP A 282 -26.51 -41.42 -1.58
CA ASP A 282 -26.45 -42.54 -2.55
C ASP A 282 -25.12 -42.60 -3.33
N LEU A 283 -24.22 -41.63 -3.14
CA LEU A 283 -22.92 -41.56 -3.80
C LEU A 283 -21.88 -42.43 -3.07
N ASP A 284 -21.05 -43.10 -3.83
CA ASP A 284 -19.90 -43.81 -3.29
C ASP A 284 -18.69 -42.85 -3.12
N THR A 285 -17.71 -43.27 -2.35
CA THR A 285 -16.51 -42.49 -2.05
C THR A 285 -15.73 -42.07 -3.30
N ALA A 286 -15.70 -42.90 -4.35
CA ALA A 286 -14.98 -42.60 -5.56
C ALA A 286 -15.66 -41.48 -6.34
N THR A 287 -16.99 -41.50 -6.41
CA THR A 287 -17.78 -40.44 -7.02
C THR A 287 -17.64 -39.13 -6.25
N ILE A 288 -17.64 -39.15 -4.89
CA ILE A 288 -17.43 -37.99 -4.06
C ILE A 288 -16.04 -37.36 -4.32
N ASP A 289 -15.00 -38.17 -4.45
CA ASP A 289 -13.63 -37.73 -4.75
C ASP A 289 -13.54 -37.03 -6.13
N GLU A 290 -14.24 -37.60 -7.15
CA GLU A 290 -14.36 -36.96 -8.46
C GLU A 290 -15.06 -35.61 -8.39
N LEU A 291 -16.19 -35.52 -7.69
CA LEU A 291 -16.95 -34.22 -7.48
C LEU A 291 -16.11 -33.18 -6.75
N ILE A 292 -15.39 -33.56 -5.69
CA ILE A 292 -14.47 -32.67 -4.98
C ILE A 292 -13.42 -32.11 -5.95
N THR A 293 -12.84 -32.95 -6.77
CA THR A 293 -11.83 -32.58 -7.77
C THR A 293 -12.41 -31.58 -8.79
N GLU A 294 -13.65 -31.79 -9.24
CA GLU A 294 -14.35 -30.89 -10.17
C GLU A 294 -14.65 -29.52 -9.53
N ILE A 295 -15.17 -29.51 -8.31
CA ILE A 295 -15.44 -28.28 -7.55
C ILE A 295 -14.14 -27.49 -7.31
N GLU A 296 -13.07 -28.16 -6.87
CA GLU A 296 -11.75 -27.54 -6.68
C GLU A 296 -11.22 -26.89 -7.97
N ALA A 297 -11.36 -27.58 -9.09
CA ALA A 297 -10.91 -27.08 -10.40
C ALA A 297 -11.73 -25.83 -10.81
N ALA A 298 -13.05 -25.88 -10.65
CA ALA A 298 -13.93 -24.77 -10.98
C ALA A 298 -13.68 -23.53 -10.12
N ILE A 299 -13.44 -23.73 -8.81
CA ILE A 299 -13.06 -22.63 -7.90
C ILE A 299 -11.75 -21.98 -8.33
N ARG A 300 -10.71 -22.77 -8.66
CA ARG A 300 -9.40 -22.24 -9.11
C ARG A 300 -9.50 -21.55 -10.47
N GLU A 301 -10.34 -22.02 -11.37
CA GLU A 301 -10.57 -21.38 -12.67
C GLU A 301 -11.27 -20.03 -12.49
N ARG A 302 -12.22 -19.94 -11.55
CA ARG A 302 -12.99 -18.73 -11.26
C ARG A 302 -12.17 -17.65 -10.55
N GLU A 303 -11.30 -18.06 -9.61
CA GLU A 303 -10.45 -17.15 -8.81
C GLU A 303 -8.98 -17.63 -8.82
N PRO A 304 -8.15 -17.04 -9.69
CA PRO A 304 -6.75 -17.44 -9.85
C PRO A 304 -5.87 -17.26 -8.59
N LEU A 305 -6.32 -16.45 -7.61
CA LEU A 305 -5.62 -16.32 -6.33
C LEU A 305 -5.77 -17.55 -5.45
N VAL A 306 -6.75 -18.41 -5.72
CA VAL A 306 -6.96 -19.64 -4.95
C VAL A 306 -5.92 -20.69 -5.34
N GLU A 307 -4.92 -20.85 -4.47
CA GLU A 307 -3.84 -21.82 -4.66
C GLU A 307 -4.25 -23.23 -4.19
N LYS A 308 -4.99 -23.31 -3.08
CA LYS A 308 -5.43 -24.58 -2.48
C LYS A 308 -6.88 -24.51 -2.06
N VAL A 309 -7.58 -25.61 -2.30
CA VAL A 309 -8.94 -25.86 -1.81
C VAL A 309 -8.91 -27.16 -1.03
N TYR A 310 -9.54 -27.19 0.13
CA TYR A 310 -9.79 -28.36 0.93
C TYR A 310 -11.29 -28.49 1.16
N ILE A 311 -11.87 -29.59 0.71
CA ILE A 311 -13.28 -29.90 0.91
C ILE A 311 -13.36 -31.10 1.86
N GLU A 312 -14.04 -30.89 2.99
CA GLU A 312 -14.38 -31.95 3.93
C GLU A 312 -15.79 -32.45 3.61
N PRO A 313 -15.95 -33.75 3.22
CA PRO A 313 -17.27 -34.29 2.96
C PRO A 313 -18.00 -34.55 4.28
N GLU A 314 -19.18 -33.98 4.43
CA GLU A 314 -20.04 -34.18 5.59
C GLU A 314 -21.30 -35.03 5.24
N ILE A 315 -21.93 -35.58 6.27
CA ILE A 315 -23.23 -36.21 6.17
C ILE A 315 -24.26 -35.16 6.64
N GLU A 316 -25.34 -35.00 5.87
CA GLU A 316 -26.46 -34.15 6.24
C GLU A 316 -26.94 -34.52 7.67
N SER A 317 -26.88 -33.55 8.59
CA SER A 317 -27.21 -33.73 10.00
C SER A 317 -28.69 -33.47 10.30
#